data_d54b8cf3fa0700cef4d03fdcc6e00b7d
#
_entry.id   d54b8cf3fa0700cef4d03fdcc6e00b7d
#
_cell.length_a   1.000
_cell.length_b   1.000
_cell.length_c   1.000
_cell.angle_alpha   90.00
_cell.angle_beta   90.00
_cell.angle_gamma   90.00
#
_symmetry.space_group_name_H-M   'P 1'
#
loop_
_entity.id
_entity.type
_entity.pdbx_description
1 polymer ?
#
loop_
_entity_poly.entity_id
_entity_poly.type
_entity_poly.pdbx_seq_one_letter_code
_entity_poly.pdbx_strand_id
1 'polypeptide(L)'
;MLKPNYNRAPYKRPFDLLLKGKKNLVGVEVGVYRGQHAREMLTDLDIKKLYLVDPWQKYDEYKEKKLGNQLEEAYYDSKKLLKEFDDGRVVWLKGFSVDIVKQIKDNSLDFCYIDANHSYEFFKKDLEVWLPKIKQGGYIGGHDFDSNVDKVTLEGVEYGVKKAVTEYCKKHNIHFESRWCDAHNVGEASCDWALKKGGKIENWGNVSDAAAKITSFNSEAKKEFNKL
;
A
#
# COMPACT_ATOMS: atom_id res chain seq x y z
N MET A 1 26.26 2.75 7.05
CA MET A 1 25.07 2.45 6.22
C MET A 1 24.52 1.11 6.66
N LEU A 2 23.38 1.08 7.32
CA LEU A 2 22.68 -0.18 7.61
C LEU A 2 22.12 -0.71 6.30
N LYS A 3 22.61 -1.87 5.85
CA LYS A 3 22.03 -2.56 4.70
C LYS A 3 20.55 -2.85 5.02
N PRO A 4 19.60 -2.58 4.10
CA PRO A 4 18.22 -2.94 4.30
C PRO A 4 18.15 -4.44 4.60
N ASN A 5 17.56 -4.80 5.72
CA ASN A 5 17.38 -6.20 6.07
C ASN A 5 16.15 -6.72 5.32
N TYR A 6 16.36 -7.26 4.12
CA TYR A 6 15.33 -7.87 3.28
C TYR A 6 14.73 -9.17 3.86
N ASN A 7 15.24 -9.64 5.02
CA ASN A 7 14.78 -10.84 5.72
C ASN A 7 13.75 -10.54 6.82
N ARG A 8 13.07 -9.40 6.77
CA ARG A 8 11.88 -9.22 7.63
C ARG A 8 10.83 -10.23 7.21
N ALA A 9 10.19 -10.86 8.20
CA ALA A 9 9.03 -11.71 7.97
C ALA A 9 8.03 -10.98 7.05
N PRO A 10 7.43 -11.66 6.07
CA PRO A 10 6.56 -11.03 5.09
C PRO A 10 5.46 -10.25 5.80
N TYR A 11 5.46 -8.95 5.56
CA TYR A 11 4.51 -8.00 6.11
C TYR A 11 3.22 -8.12 5.31
N LYS A 12 2.28 -8.93 5.79
CA LYS A 12 1.02 -9.13 5.09
C LYS A 12 0.08 -7.96 5.36
N ARG A 13 -0.16 -7.17 4.35
CA ARG A 13 -1.14 -6.09 4.39
C ARG A 13 -2.55 -6.68 4.47
N PRO A 14 -3.43 -6.18 5.37
CA PRO A 14 -4.82 -6.60 5.42
C PRO A 14 -5.55 -6.44 4.09
N PHE A 15 -5.21 -5.41 3.31
CA PHE A 15 -5.77 -5.17 1.98
C PHE A 15 -5.64 -6.40 1.05
N ASP A 16 -4.50 -7.09 1.08
CA ASP A 16 -4.23 -8.23 0.21
C ASP A 16 -5.20 -9.40 0.46
N LEU A 17 -5.77 -9.51 1.66
CA LEU A 17 -6.76 -10.53 2.00
C LEU A 17 -8.03 -10.40 1.14
N LEU A 18 -8.40 -9.17 0.74
CA LEU A 18 -9.54 -8.92 -0.15
C LEU A 18 -9.35 -9.49 -1.55
N LEU A 19 -8.11 -9.67 -1.95
CA LEU A 19 -7.71 -10.11 -3.29
C LEU A 19 -7.37 -11.61 -3.32
N LYS A 20 -7.23 -12.23 -2.16
CA LYS A 20 -6.82 -13.64 -2.03
C LYS A 20 -7.81 -14.57 -2.75
N GLY A 21 -7.28 -15.48 -3.57
CA GLY A 21 -8.07 -16.44 -4.35
C GLY A 21 -8.69 -15.89 -5.64
N LYS A 22 -8.63 -14.57 -5.88
CA LYS A 22 -9.00 -13.98 -7.17
C LYS A 22 -7.92 -14.28 -8.20
N LYS A 23 -8.32 -14.29 -9.49
CA LYS A 23 -7.45 -14.72 -10.59
C LYS A 23 -7.24 -13.63 -11.63
N ASN A 24 -6.04 -13.65 -12.25
CA ASN A 24 -5.69 -12.75 -13.35
C ASN A 24 -5.89 -11.26 -13.03
N LEU A 25 -5.54 -10.86 -11.81
CA LEU A 25 -5.75 -9.51 -11.31
C LEU A 25 -4.95 -8.48 -12.12
N VAL A 26 -5.58 -7.37 -12.41
CA VAL A 26 -4.93 -6.16 -12.95
C VAL A 26 -5.04 -5.07 -11.90
N GLY A 27 -3.91 -4.61 -11.38
CA GLY A 27 -3.88 -3.65 -10.30
C GLY A 27 -2.84 -2.56 -10.45
N VAL A 28 -2.89 -1.62 -9.51
CA VAL A 28 -1.90 -0.56 -9.39
C VAL A 28 -1.50 -0.36 -7.92
N GLU A 29 -0.23 -0.12 -7.71
CA GLU A 29 0.32 0.44 -6.47
C GLU A 29 0.78 1.87 -6.75
N VAL A 30 0.28 2.81 -5.94
CA VAL A 30 0.62 4.24 -5.98
C VAL A 30 1.42 4.57 -4.74
N GLY A 31 2.71 4.92 -4.94
CA GLY A 31 3.70 4.98 -3.87
C GLY A 31 4.35 3.62 -3.65
N VAL A 32 5.42 3.36 -4.38
CA VAL A 32 6.09 2.05 -4.43
C VAL A 32 7.35 2.02 -3.57
N TYR A 33 8.02 3.16 -3.48
CA TYR A 33 9.29 3.30 -2.77
C TYR A 33 10.31 2.23 -3.19
N ARG A 34 10.68 1.29 -2.31
CA ARG A 34 11.62 0.19 -2.57
C ARG A 34 10.95 -1.11 -3.04
N GLY A 35 9.62 -1.13 -3.23
CA GLY A 35 8.89 -2.22 -3.84
C GLY A 35 8.58 -3.43 -2.96
N GLN A 36 8.70 -3.32 -1.63
CA GLN A 36 8.45 -4.44 -0.73
C GLN A 36 7.02 -4.96 -0.83
N HIS A 37 6.03 -4.07 -0.78
CA HIS A 37 4.64 -4.46 -0.87
C HIS A 37 4.28 -4.97 -2.28
N ALA A 38 4.81 -4.34 -3.33
CA ALA A 38 4.67 -4.87 -4.70
C ALA A 38 5.15 -6.31 -4.80
N ARG A 39 6.31 -6.64 -4.17
CA ARG A 39 6.84 -8.01 -4.16
C ARG A 39 5.91 -8.97 -3.43
N GLU A 40 5.36 -8.57 -2.29
CA GLU A 40 4.42 -9.38 -1.52
C GLU A 40 3.15 -9.68 -2.33
N MET A 41 2.56 -8.66 -2.95
CA MET A 41 1.40 -8.83 -3.83
C MET A 41 1.71 -9.79 -5.00
N LEU A 42 2.85 -9.61 -5.68
CA LEU A 42 3.25 -10.45 -6.82
C LEU A 42 3.54 -11.91 -6.42
N THR A 43 3.95 -12.14 -5.18
CA THR A 43 4.24 -13.47 -4.63
C THR A 43 2.96 -14.19 -4.18
N ASP A 44 2.05 -13.47 -3.51
CA ASP A 44 0.92 -14.08 -2.80
C ASP A 44 -0.39 -14.07 -3.62
N LEU A 45 -0.48 -13.23 -4.66
CA LEU A 45 -1.69 -13.03 -5.46
C LEU A 45 -1.49 -13.44 -6.92
N ASP A 46 -2.55 -13.87 -7.56
CA ASP A 46 -2.57 -14.19 -8.99
C ASP A 46 -2.72 -12.91 -9.82
N ILE A 47 -1.61 -12.21 -10.00
CA ILE A 47 -1.55 -10.93 -10.71
C ILE A 47 -1.13 -11.16 -12.16
N LYS A 48 -2.00 -10.75 -13.08
CA LYS A 48 -1.73 -10.69 -14.52
C LYS A 48 -0.93 -9.44 -14.90
N LYS A 49 -1.23 -8.31 -14.24
CA LYS A 49 -0.53 -7.04 -14.48
C LYS A 49 -0.57 -6.14 -13.24
N LEU A 50 0.58 -5.64 -12.84
CA LEU A 50 0.73 -4.67 -11.77
C LEU A 50 1.42 -3.40 -12.31
N TYR A 51 0.70 -2.29 -12.26
CA TYR A 51 1.27 -0.97 -12.51
C TYR A 51 1.91 -0.45 -11.24
N LEU A 52 3.14 0.00 -11.31
CA LEU A 52 3.90 0.59 -10.22
C LEU A 52 4.10 2.07 -10.51
N VAL A 53 3.43 2.92 -9.73
CA VAL A 53 3.39 4.36 -9.91
C VAL A 53 4.11 5.05 -8.76
N ASP A 54 5.20 5.73 -9.07
CA ASP A 54 5.97 6.51 -8.10
C ASP A 54 6.81 7.55 -8.88
N PRO A 55 6.98 8.77 -8.40
CA PRO A 55 7.88 9.73 -9.03
C PRO A 55 9.35 9.33 -8.87
N TRP A 56 9.71 8.60 -7.81
CA TRP A 56 11.08 8.25 -7.42
C TRP A 56 12.04 9.43 -7.54
N GLN A 57 11.54 10.58 -7.17
CA GLN A 57 12.31 11.81 -7.15
C GLN A 57 11.85 12.72 -6.02
N LYS A 58 12.76 13.53 -5.51
CA LYS A 58 12.41 14.55 -4.54
C LYS A 58 11.58 15.67 -5.20
N TYR A 59 10.62 16.20 -4.46
CA TYR A 59 9.84 17.37 -4.84
C TYR A 59 9.50 18.20 -3.59
N ASP A 60 9.27 19.49 -3.77
CA ASP A 60 9.22 20.47 -2.67
C ASP A 60 8.03 20.24 -1.72
N GLU A 61 6.92 19.74 -2.24
CA GLU A 61 5.71 19.46 -1.46
C GLU A 61 5.82 18.17 -0.64
N TYR A 62 6.84 17.33 -0.89
CA TYR A 62 7.05 16.13 -0.11
C TYR A 62 7.74 16.47 1.21
N LYS A 63 6.96 16.46 2.29
CA LYS A 63 7.39 16.93 3.61
C LYS A 63 8.24 15.92 4.38
N GLU A 64 8.17 14.65 4.02
CA GLU A 64 8.96 13.58 4.66
C GLU A 64 10.41 13.60 4.16
N LYS A 65 11.18 14.55 4.64
CA LYS A 65 12.55 14.84 4.15
C LYS A 65 13.48 13.64 4.19
N LYS A 66 13.36 12.81 5.22
CA LYS A 66 14.20 11.62 5.40
C LYS A 66 13.99 10.60 4.27
N LEU A 67 12.74 10.34 3.89
CA LEU A 67 12.42 9.46 2.77
C LEU A 67 12.74 10.14 1.43
N GLY A 68 12.43 11.42 1.29
CA GLY A 68 12.66 12.18 0.06
C GLY A 68 14.11 12.13 -0.45
N ASN A 69 15.08 12.07 0.45
CA ASN A 69 16.49 11.96 0.08
C ASN A 69 16.89 10.55 -0.43
N GLN A 70 16.02 9.56 -0.32
CA GLN A 70 16.29 8.17 -0.70
C GLN A 70 15.45 7.71 -1.92
N LEU A 71 14.60 8.57 -2.47
CA LEU A 71 13.64 8.19 -3.51
C LEU A 71 14.32 7.72 -4.80
N GLU A 72 15.39 8.38 -5.23
CA GLU A 72 16.11 7.96 -6.44
C GLU A 72 16.81 6.60 -6.26
N GLU A 73 17.43 6.37 -5.11
CA GLU A 73 18.03 5.08 -4.76
C GLU A 73 16.95 3.99 -4.66
N ALA A 74 15.78 4.32 -4.10
CA ALA A 74 14.65 3.43 -3.96
C ALA A 74 14.14 2.89 -5.31
N TYR A 75 14.24 3.66 -6.39
CA TYR A 75 13.91 3.19 -7.73
C TYR A 75 14.79 2.01 -8.17
N TYR A 76 16.09 2.13 -8.00
CA TYR A 76 17.02 1.06 -8.37
C TYR A 76 16.88 -0.15 -7.46
N ASP A 77 16.63 0.06 -6.18
CA ASP A 77 16.36 -1.02 -5.23
C ASP A 77 15.09 -1.78 -5.58
N SER A 78 14.01 -1.08 -5.94
CA SER A 78 12.75 -1.70 -6.35
C SER A 78 12.91 -2.52 -7.64
N LYS A 79 13.66 -1.99 -8.62
CA LYS A 79 14.00 -2.73 -9.86
C LYS A 79 14.78 -4.01 -9.55
N LYS A 80 15.73 -3.95 -8.64
CA LYS A 80 16.52 -5.12 -8.22
C LYS A 80 15.67 -6.13 -7.48
N LEU A 81 14.81 -5.66 -6.54
CA LEU A 81 13.95 -6.50 -5.72
C LEU A 81 12.92 -7.26 -6.56
N LEU A 82 12.36 -6.61 -7.58
CA LEU A 82 11.29 -7.15 -8.43
C LEU A 82 11.81 -7.83 -9.71
N LYS A 83 13.11 -8.03 -9.84
CA LYS A 83 13.71 -8.64 -11.04
C LYS A 83 13.15 -10.02 -11.38
N GLU A 84 12.79 -10.81 -10.38
CA GLU A 84 12.20 -12.15 -10.57
C GLU A 84 10.81 -12.13 -11.24
N PHE A 85 10.13 -10.97 -11.22
CA PHE A 85 8.81 -10.75 -11.84
C PHE A 85 8.88 -9.96 -13.16
N ASP A 86 10.08 -9.81 -13.74
CA ASP A 86 10.29 -9.11 -15.03
C ASP A 86 9.94 -10.00 -16.24
N ASP A 87 8.77 -10.61 -16.15
CA ASP A 87 8.15 -11.47 -17.18
C ASP A 87 7.05 -10.73 -17.98
N GLY A 88 7.01 -9.42 -17.84
CA GLY A 88 6.01 -8.55 -18.47
C GLY A 88 4.78 -8.26 -17.60
N ARG A 89 4.68 -8.83 -16.40
CA ARG A 89 3.59 -8.53 -15.46
C ARG A 89 3.74 -7.16 -14.79
N VAL A 90 4.95 -6.69 -14.57
CA VAL A 90 5.25 -5.42 -13.90
C VAL A 90 5.41 -4.31 -14.92
N VAL A 91 4.62 -3.24 -14.76
CA VAL A 91 4.68 -2.06 -15.60
C VAL A 91 5.09 -0.86 -14.77
N TRP A 92 6.27 -0.33 -15.03
CA TRP A 92 6.85 0.81 -14.33
C TRP A 92 6.36 2.12 -14.93
N LEU A 93 5.70 2.94 -14.12
CA LEU A 93 5.16 4.23 -14.50
C LEU A 93 5.77 5.32 -13.62
N LYS A 94 6.98 5.76 -13.99
CA LYS A 94 7.71 6.80 -13.25
C LYS A 94 7.05 8.16 -13.49
N GLY A 95 6.46 8.74 -12.44
CA GLY A 95 5.82 10.04 -12.49
C GLY A 95 4.85 10.27 -11.35
N PHE A 96 4.31 11.49 -11.30
CA PHE A 96 3.29 11.83 -10.32
C PHE A 96 1.98 11.12 -10.60
N SER A 97 1.34 10.64 -9.56
CA SER A 97 0.09 9.89 -9.58
C SER A 97 -0.98 10.54 -10.45
N VAL A 98 -1.22 11.84 -10.28
CA VAL A 98 -2.23 12.62 -11.00
C VAL A 98 -1.98 12.76 -12.50
N ASP A 99 -0.74 12.56 -12.94
CA ASP A 99 -0.38 12.57 -14.36
C ASP A 99 -0.42 11.17 -14.96
N ILE A 100 0.13 10.22 -14.24
CA ILE A 100 0.17 8.81 -14.65
C ILE A 100 -1.23 8.21 -14.79
N VAL A 101 -2.15 8.58 -13.93
CA VAL A 101 -3.55 8.08 -13.97
C VAL A 101 -4.23 8.31 -15.31
N LYS A 102 -3.83 9.33 -16.08
CA LYS A 102 -4.36 9.64 -17.42
C LYS A 102 -4.06 8.54 -18.45
N GLN A 103 -3.03 7.71 -18.20
CA GLN A 103 -2.64 6.58 -19.05
C GLN A 103 -3.46 5.32 -18.74
N ILE A 104 -4.23 5.30 -17.65
CA ILE A 104 -5.01 4.15 -17.21
C ILE A 104 -6.47 4.36 -17.60
N LYS A 105 -7.03 3.37 -18.33
CA LYS A 105 -8.41 3.39 -18.76
C LYS A 105 -9.36 3.28 -17.56
N ASP A 106 -10.48 3.98 -17.60
CA ASP A 106 -11.54 3.85 -16.60
C ASP A 106 -12.12 2.42 -16.56
N ASN A 107 -12.51 1.97 -15.38
CA ASN A 107 -13.08 0.65 -15.13
C ASN A 107 -12.18 -0.52 -15.65
N SER A 108 -10.86 -0.39 -15.55
CA SER A 108 -9.90 -1.39 -16.05
C SER A 108 -9.13 -2.12 -14.94
N LEU A 109 -9.08 -1.57 -13.73
CA LEU A 109 -8.33 -2.15 -12.62
C LEU A 109 -9.23 -2.95 -11.68
N ASP A 110 -8.76 -4.09 -11.23
CA ASP A 110 -9.39 -4.90 -10.19
C ASP A 110 -9.12 -4.31 -8.80
N PHE A 111 -7.95 -3.68 -8.65
CA PHE A 111 -7.59 -2.98 -7.41
C PHE A 111 -6.64 -1.80 -7.62
N CYS A 112 -6.65 -0.88 -6.65
CA CYS A 112 -5.65 0.18 -6.44
C CYS A 112 -5.25 0.21 -4.98
N TYR A 113 -3.95 0.21 -4.71
CA TYR A 113 -3.40 0.41 -3.39
C TYR A 113 -2.62 1.73 -3.35
N ILE A 114 -2.94 2.61 -2.39
CA ILE A 114 -2.36 3.95 -2.27
C ILE A 114 -1.54 4.03 -0.98
N ASP A 115 -0.23 4.24 -1.13
CA ASP A 115 0.74 4.43 -0.05
C ASP A 115 1.78 5.49 -0.48
N ALA A 116 1.28 6.66 -0.92
CA ALA A 116 2.07 7.73 -1.53
C ALA A 116 2.28 8.92 -0.57
N ASN A 117 1.95 10.14 -0.99
CA ASN A 117 2.04 11.32 -0.13
C ASN A 117 0.83 11.37 0.82
N HIS A 118 1.08 11.27 2.13
CA HIS A 118 0.05 11.14 3.16
C HIS A 118 -0.61 12.46 3.56
N SER A 119 -0.15 13.62 3.04
CA SER A 119 -0.81 14.88 3.34
C SER A 119 -2.20 14.95 2.70
N TYR A 120 -3.15 15.58 3.41
CA TYR A 120 -4.57 15.58 3.10
C TYR A 120 -4.90 15.92 1.64
N GLU A 121 -4.34 17.01 1.10
CA GLU A 121 -4.67 17.47 -0.25
C GLU A 121 -4.17 16.52 -1.35
N PHE A 122 -2.97 15.94 -1.16
CA PHE A 122 -2.41 14.97 -2.10
C PHE A 122 -3.19 13.67 -2.07
N PHE A 123 -3.42 13.13 -0.87
CA PHE A 123 -4.14 11.87 -0.71
C PHE A 123 -5.58 11.96 -1.21
N LYS A 124 -6.29 13.04 -0.89
CA LYS A 124 -7.64 13.30 -1.39
C LYS A 124 -7.67 13.32 -2.91
N LYS A 125 -6.68 13.96 -3.54
CA LYS A 125 -6.56 14.00 -4.98
C LYS A 125 -6.33 12.62 -5.59
N ASP A 126 -5.45 11.83 -5.00
CA ASP A 126 -5.21 10.45 -5.44
C ASP A 126 -6.49 9.62 -5.37
N LEU A 127 -7.22 9.68 -4.27
CA LEU A 127 -8.49 8.96 -4.12
C LEU A 127 -9.51 9.36 -5.19
N GLU A 128 -9.65 10.66 -5.49
CA GLU A 128 -10.56 11.19 -6.50
C GLU A 128 -10.23 10.70 -7.92
N VAL A 129 -8.94 10.64 -8.29
CA VAL A 129 -8.53 10.31 -9.66
C VAL A 129 -8.40 8.81 -9.91
N TRP A 130 -8.10 8.00 -8.88
CA TRP A 130 -7.92 6.55 -9.03
C TRP A 130 -9.23 5.76 -8.90
N LEU A 131 -10.20 6.21 -8.13
CA LEU A 131 -11.47 5.47 -7.99
C LEU A 131 -12.21 5.26 -9.33
N PRO A 132 -12.24 6.18 -10.30
CA PRO A 132 -12.82 5.94 -11.63
C PRO A 132 -12.16 4.77 -12.38
N LYS A 133 -10.87 4.50 -12.12
CA LYS A 133 -10.10 3.44 -12.80
C LYS A 133 -10.49 2.04 -12.35
N ILE A 134 -11.08 1.93 -11.17
CA ILE A 134 -11.49 0.64 -10.58
C ILE A 134 -12.75 0.13 -11.28
N LYS A 135 -12.78 -1.17 -11.58
CA LYS A 135 -13.97 -1.88 -12.08
C LYS A 135 -15.09 -1.88 -11.04
N GLN A 136 -16.33 -2.07 -11.46
CA GLN A 136 -17.41 -2.40 -10.53
C GLN A 136 -17.07 -3.72 -9.78
N GLY A 137 -17.24 -3.72 -8.46
CA GLY A 137 -16.85 -4.83 -7.59
C GLY A 137 -15.36 -4.93 -7.27
N GLY A 138 -14.51 -4.06 -7.87
CA GLY A 138 -13.11 -3.95 -7.52
C GLY A 138 -12.86 -3.12 -6.26
N TYR A 139 -11.61 -3.04 -5.84
CA TYR A 139 -11.22 -2.45 -4.56
C TYR A 139 -10.25 -1.29 -4.75
N ILE A 140 -10.42 -0.24 -3.95
CA ILE A 140 -9.39 0.76 -3.73
C ILE A 140 -9.15 0.85 -2.23
N GLY A 141 -7.89 0.93 -1.83
CA GLY A 141 -7.48 1.01 -0.45
C GLY A 141 -6.05 1.52 -0.31
N GLY A 142 -5.50 1.44 0.86
CA GLY A 142 -4.15 1.92 1.14
C GLY A 142 -3.79 1.80 2.60
N HIS A 143 -2.68 2.42 2.96
CA HIS A 143 -2.10 2.39 4.28
C HIS A 143 -2.42 3.65 5.10
N ASP A 144 -1.86 3.74 6.30
CA ASP A 144 -1.86 4.93 7.18
C ASP A 144 -3.23 5.46 7.61
N PHE A 145 -4.25 4.60 7.63
CA PHE A 145 -5.55 4.92 8.19
C PHE A 145 -5.55 4.73 9.71
N ASP A 146 -4.84 5.59 10.43
CA ASP A 146 -4.73 5.52 11.88
C ASP A 146 -5.35 6.75 12.56
N SER A 147 -5.92 6.55 13.75
CA SER A 147 -6.44 7.60 14.60
C SER A 147 -5.35 8.47 15.24
N ASN A 148 -4.13 7.94 15.31
CA ASN A 148 -3.00 8.67 15.89
C ASN A 148 -2.18 9.45 14.86
N VAL A 149 -2.39 9.21 13.57
CA VAL A 149 -1.60 9.74 12.46
C VAL A 149 -2.16 11.05 11.90
N ASP A 150 -3.35 11.48 12.33
CA ASP A 150 -3.76 12.90 12.18
C ASP A 150 -2.90 13.82 13.09
N LYS A 151 -1.84 13.26 13.72
CA LYS A 151 -0.86 14.01 14.48
C LYS A 151 0.31 14.40 13.59
N VAL A 152 0.76 15.61 13.80
CA VAL A 152 2.00 16.11 13.19
C VAL A 152 3.13 15.13 13.53
N THR A 153 3.80 14.61 12.50
CA THR A 153 4.97 13.75 12.68
C THR A 153 6.11 14.51 13.34
N LEU A 154 7.16 13.81 13.78
CA LEU A 154 8.40 14.44 14.28
C LEU A 154 9.04 15.42 13.27
N GLU A 155 8.69 15.31 11.98
CA GLU A 155 9.14 16.20 10.91
C GLU A 155 8.14 17.35 10.62
N GLY A 156 7.06 17.49 11.38
CA GLY A 156 6.03 18.49 11.17
C GLY A 156 5.05 18.17 10.04
N VAL A 157 4.97 16.91 9.62
CA VAL A 157 4.05 16.44 8.57
C VAL A 157 2.72 16.05 9.19
N GLU A 158 1.63 16.62 8.69
CA GLU A 158 0.27 16.23 9.06
C GLU A 158 -0.21 15.16 8.08
N TYR A 159 -0.43 13.96 8.58
CA TYR A 159 -1.06 12.88 7.80
C TYR A 159 -2.56 13.10 7.74
N GLY A 160 -3.10 13.11 6.53
CA GLY A 160 -4.51 13.38 6.29
C GLY A 160 -5.28 12.22 5.68
N VAL A 161 -4.71 11.01 5.64
CA VAL A 161 -5.31 9.82 5.00
C VAL A 161 -6.69 9.53 5.56
N LYS A 162 -6.80 9.37 6.87
CA LYS A 162 -8.08 9.09 7.55
C LYS A 162 -9.13 10.15 7.28
N LYS A 163 -8.75 11.42 7.39
CA LYS A 163 -9.63 12.55 7.11
C LYS A 163 -10.13 12.50 5.67
N ALA A 164 -9.21 12.35 4.69
CA ALA A 164 -9.56 12.33 3.28
C ALA A 164 -10.50 11.18 2.94
N VAL A 165 -10.21 9.94 3.38
CA VAL A 165 -11.06 8.77 3.15
C VAL A 165 -12.44 8.96 3.78
N THR A 166 -12.50 9.40 5.04
CA THR A 166 -13.76 9.57 5.76
C THR A 166 -14.66 10.61 5.11
N GLU A 167 -14.10 11.77 4.78
CA GLU A 167 -14.86 12.86 4.13
C GLU A 167 -15.31 12.47 2.72
N TYR A 168 -14.44 11.83 1.94
CA TYR A 168 -14.78 11.36 0.60
C TYR A 168 -15.92 10.34 0.64
N CYS A 169 -15.80 9.33 1.49
CA CYS A 169 -16.80 8.27 1.61
C CYS A 169 -18.14 8.81 2.13
N LYS A 170 -18.11 9.72 3.10
CA LYS A 170 -19.32 10.41 3.59
C LYS A 170 -19.99 11.22 2.50
N LYS A 171 -19.25 12.04 1.75
CA LYS A 171 -19.75 12.89 0.66
C LYS A 171 -20.44 12.07 -0.43
N HIS A 172 -19.89 10.91 -0.76
CA HIS A 172 -20.37 10.06 -1.86
C HIS A 172 -21.26 8.89 -1.41
N ASN A 173 -21.58 8.81 -0.11
CA ASN A 173 -22.33 7.71 0.51
C ASN A 173 -21.73 6.33 0.19
N ILE A 174 -20.40 6.21 0.32
CA ILE A 174 -19.64 4.99 0.06
C ILE A 174 -19.27 4.35 1.40
N HIS A 175 -19.48 3.04 1.52
CA HIS A 175 -19.02 2.27 2.66
C HIS A 175 -17.53 1.96 2.51
N PHE A 176 -16.77 2.15 3.58
CA PHE A 176 -15.37 1.72 3.70
C PHE A 176 -15.15 0.96 5.01
N GLU A 177 -14.09 0.21 5.08
CA GLU A 177 -13.61 -0.48 6.28
C GLU A 177 -12.13 -0.19 6.49
N SER A 178 -11.67 -0.32 7.74
CA SER A 178 -10.26 -0.22 8.09
C SER A 178 -9.86 -1.37 9.01
N ARG A 179 -8.62 -1.85 8.88
CA ARG A 179 -8.08 -2.94 9.69
C ARG A 179 -6.63 -2.69 10.06
N TRP A 180 -6.31 -3.01 11.30
CA TRP A 180 -4.94 -2.95 11.80
C TRP A 180 -4.06 -3.99 11.15
N CYS A 181 -2.86 -3.58 10.78
CA CYS A 181 -1.80 -4.50 10.39
C CYS A 181 -1.19 -5.12 11.64
N ASP A 182 -1.28 -6.44 11.82
CA ASP A 182 -0.75 -7.14 12.99
C ASP A 182 0.79 -7.18 13.08
N ALA A 183 1.50 -6.49 12.19
CA ALA A 183 2.96 -6.54 12.08
C ALA A 183 3.72 -5.66 13.09
N HIS A 184 3.08 -5.13 14.12
CA HIS A 184 3.65 -4.10 14.98
C HIS A 184 4.37 -4.59 16.23
N ASN A 185 5.43 -5.37 16.05
CA ASN A 185 6.47 -5.45 17.11
C ASN A 185 7.48 -4.28 17.07
N VAL A 186 7.22 -3.21 16.33
CA VAL A 186 8.20 -2.12 16.09
C VAL A 186 7.65 -0.72 16.45
N GLY A 187 6.56 -0.63 17.20
CA GLY A 187 6.14 0.65 17.81
C GLY A 187 5.35 1.62 16.91
N GLU A 188 5.11 1.29 15.65
CA GLU A 188 4.30 2.10 14.73
C GLU A 188 3.03 1.30 14.36
N ALA A 189 1.93 1.64 15.02
CA ALA A 189 0.64 1.06 14.70
C ALA A 189 0.07 1.78 13.47
N SER A 190 -0.14 1.05 12.39
CA SER A 190 -0.79 1.57 11.20
C SER A 190 -1.91 0.65 10.75
N CYS A 191 -2.91 1.17 10.06
CA CYS A 191 -4.00 0.36 9.54
C CYS A 191 -4.18 0.53 8.04
N ASP A 192 -4.53 -0.56 7.36
CA ASP A 192 -5.06 -0.51 6.02
C ASP A 192 -6.53 -0.11 6.05
N TRP A 193 -6.96 0.54 5.00
CA TRP A 193 -8.35 0.83 4.70
C TRP A 193 -8.69 0.31 3.32
N ALA A 194 -9.98 0.07 3.08
CA ALA A 194 -10.47 -0.30 1.76
C ALA A 194 -11.92 0.09 1.57
N LEU A 195 -12.29 0.34 0.33
CA LEU A 195 -13.67 0.37 -0.13
C LEU A 195 -13.84 -0.51 -1.38
N LYS A 196 -15.05 -1.00 -1.59
CA LYS A 196 -15.45 -1.76 -2.77
C LYS A 196 -16.29 -0.88 -3.67
N LYS A 197 -15.88 -0.65 -4.91
CA LYS A 197 -16.65 0.15 -5.86
C LYS A 197 -17.98 -0.51 -6.19
N GLY A 198 -19.09 0.20 -5.92
CA GLY A 198 -20.45 -0.26 -6.19
C GLY A 198 -20.98 -1.29 -5.18
N GLY A 199 -20.44 -1.36 -3.98
CA GLY A 199 -20.94 -2.27 -2.95
C GLY A 199 -20.28 -2.11 -1.60
N LYS A 200 -20.54 -3.06 -0.71
CA LYS A 200 -19.89 -3.17 0.60
C LYS A 200 -18.88 -4.30 0.59
N ILE A 201 -17.90 -4.23 1.48
CA ILE A 201 -17.02 -5.33 1.79
C ILE A 201 -17.78 -6.27 2.73
N GLU A 202 -18.15 -7.45 2.25
CA GLU A 202 -18.95 -8.42 3.04
C GLU A 202 -18.06 -9.28 3.93
N ASN A 203 -16.86 -9.58 3.46
CA ASN A 203 -15.90 -10.37 4.20
C ASN A 203 -14.47 -9.94 3.84
N TRP A 204 -13.79 -9.30 4.78
CA TRP A 204 -12.38 -8.94 4.61
C TRP A 204 -11.42 -10.12 4.93
N GLY A 205 -11.97 -11.29 5.28
CA GLY A 205 -11.16 -12.42 5.75
C GLY A 205 -10.84 -12.32 7.26
N ASN A 206 -10.44 -13.43 7.85
CA ASN A 206 -10.05 -13.48 9.25
C ASN A 206 -8.54 -13.20 9.38
N VAL A 207 -8.19 -12.07 9.96
CA VAL A 207 -6.80 -11.72 10.29
C VAL A 207 -6.22 -12.73 11.31
N SER A 208 -7.07 -13.35 12.14
CA SER A 208 -6.65 -14.33 13.14
C SER A 208 -5.90 -15.54 12.57
N ASP A 209 -6.22 -15.99 11.36
CA ASP A 209 -5.53 -17.12 10.74
C ASP A 209 -4.15 -16.76 10.18
N ALA A 210 -3.96 -15.51 9.81
CA ALA A 210 -2.66 -14.97 9.43
C ALA A 210 -1.82 -14.64 10.66
N ALA A 211 -2.42 -14.05 11.69
CA ALA A 211 -1.78 -13.71 12.96
C ALA A 211 -1.34 -14.97 13.74
N ALA A 212 -2.14 -16.04 13.74
CA ALA A 212 -1.76 -17.30 14.40
C ALA A 212 -0.51 -17.93 13.78
N LYS A 213 -0.31 -17.81 12.46
CA LYS A 213 0.93 -18.26 11.79
C LYS A 213 2.12 -17.34 12.08
N ILE A 214 1.90 -16.04 12.23
CA ILE A 214 2.95 -15.05 12.55
C ILE A 214 3.39 -15.19 14.02
N THR A 215 2.48 -15.42 14.97
CA THR A 215 2.82 -15.63 16.37
C THR A 215 3.63 -16.90 16.59
N SER A 216 3.37 -17.98 15.85
CA SER A 216 4.20 -19.19 15.91
C SER A 216 5.62 -18.94 15.38
N PHE A 217 5.74 -18.22 14.26
CA PHE A 217 7.04 -17.85 13.67
C PHE A 217 7.84 -16.89 14.58
N ASN A 218 7.19 -15.89 15.16
CA ASN A 218 7.84 -14.94 16.09
C ASN A 218 8.28 -15.61 17.41
N SER A 219 7.59 -16.66 17.88
CA SER A 219 8.01 -17.40 19.08
C SER A 219 9.28 -18.22 18.83
N GLU A 220 9.49 -18.72 17.61
CA GLU A 220 10.72 -19.43 17.23
C GLU A 220 11.88 -18.45 16.98
N ALA A 221 11.65 -17.36 16.27
CA ALA A 221 12.64 -16.32 16.04
C ALA A 221 13.12 -15.66 17.35
N LYS A 222 12.20 -15.46 18.32
CA LYS A 222 12.54 -14.94 19.65
C LYS A 222 13.36 -15.92 20.48
N LYS A 223 13.15 -17.22 20.31
CA LYS A 223 13.96 -18.26 20.97
C LYS A 223 15.37 -18.35 20.40
N GLU A 224 15.57 -18.09 19.10
CA GLU A 224 16.89 -18.05 18.50
C GLU A 224 17.66 -16.76 18.85
N PHE A 225 16.96 -15.61 18.88
CA PHE A 225 17.58 -14.33 19.24
C PHE A 225 18.07 -14.28 20.71
N ASN A 226 17.41 -15.00 21.62
CA ASN A 226 17.81 -15.08 23.04
C ASN A 226 18.92 -16.12 23.28
N LYS A 227 19.45 -16.78 22.24
CA LYS A 227 20.56 -17.73 22.31
C LYS A 227 21.90 -17.15 21.80
N LEU A 228 21.86 -15.91 21.27
CA LEU A 228 23.03 -15.12 20.86
C LEU A 228 23.37 -14.05 21.89
#